data_fc1e6f57224ee511b88857995a7901c2
#
_entry.id   fc1e6f57224ee511b88857995a7901c2
#
_cell.length_a   1.000
_cell.length_b   1.000
_cell.length_c   1.000
_cell.angle_alpha   90.00
_cell.angle_beta   90.00
_cell.angle_gamma   90.00
#
_symmetry.space_group_name_H-M   'P 1'
#
loop_
_entity.id
_entity.type
_entity.pdbx_description
1 polymer ?
#
loop_
_entity_poly.entity_id
_entity_poly.type
_entity_poly.pdbx_seq_one_letter_code
_entity_poly.pdbx_strand_id
1 'polypeptide(L)'
;MKSIEEIDKNFMPAKVGDKDVNYYNVLSAPFSLEGFPWGDPAKGEFFRLPADMKAPEDVNEGALGNSHHFTSGGCVRFCTDSNFISIRATLAHSQDMNHMPRAGSAGFDIYVGPFGNCHHVGTAQPTPREVELERVVFDKGWTREMRDWCINF
;
A
#
# COMPACT_ATOMS: atom_id res chain seq x y z
N MET A 1 2.89 -30.84 -17.23
CA MET A 1 1.97 -30.21 -16.25
C MET A 1 2.44 -28.77 -16.16
N LYS A 2 1.58 -27.76 -16.32
CA LYS A 2 1.97 -26.36 -16.19
C LYS A 2 2.31 -26.07 -14.74
N SER A 3 3.31 -25.21 -14.49
CA SER A 3 3.62 -24.71 -13.16
C SER A 3 2.51 -23.75 -12.66
N ILE A 4 2.47 -23.46 -11.36
CA ILE A 4 1.47 -22.55 -10.79
C ILE A 4 1.67 -21.12 -11.34
N GLU A 5 2.89 -20.70 -11.58
CA GLU A 5 3.27 -19.41 -12.15
C GLU A 5 2.82 -19.27 -13.61
N GLU A 6 2.73 -20.40 -14.36
CA GLU A 6 2.18 -20.42 -15.72
C GLU A 6 0.65 -20.34 -15.74
N ILE A 7 0.00 -20.74 -14.64
CA ILE A 7 -1.46 -20.73 -14.49
C ILE A 7 -1.95 -19.39 -13.95
N ASP A 8 -1.27 -18.87 -12.92
CA ASP A 8 -1.59 -17.61 -12.29
C ASP A 8 -0.41 -16.64 -12.42
N LYS A 9 -0.55 -15.65 -13.29
CA LYS A 9 0.48 -14.63 -13.54
C LYS A 9 0.69 -13.67 -12.35
N ASN A 10 -0.21 -13.67 -11.38
CA ASN A 10 -0.08 -12.88 -10.14
C ASN A 10 0.65 -13.66 -9.04
N PHE A 11 0.96 -14.93 -9.28
CA PHE A 11 1.71 -15.75 -8.35
C PHE A 11 3.21 -15.46 -8.47
N MET A 12 3.73 -14.68 -7.54
CA MET A 12 5.13 -14.26 -7.50
C MET A 12 5.81 -14.84 -6.24
N PRO A 13 6.37 -16.06 -6.33
CA PRO A 13 7.05 -16.67 -5.19
C PRO A 13 8.30 -15.89 -4.81
N ALA A 14 8.53 -15.72 -3.53
CA ALA A 14 9.68 -15.04 -2.97
C ALA A 14 10.03 -15.62 -1.60
N LYS A 15 11.17 -15.21 -1.05
CA LYS A 15 11.54 -15.49 0.34
C LYS A 15 11.63 -14.20 1.13
N VAL A 16 11.02 -14.18 2.31
CA VAL A 16 11.16 -13.09 3.27
C VAL A 16 11.68 -13.70 4.58
N GLY A 17 12.94 -13.46 4.87
CA GLY A 17 13.68 -14.23 5.87
C GLY A 17 13.71 -15.71 5.51
N ASP A 18 13.28 -16.56 6.42
CA ASP A 18 13.21 -18.02 6.22
C ASP A 18 11.85 -18.51 5.67
N LYS A 19 10.91 -17.57 5.42
CA LYS A 19 9.55 -17.90 4.98
C LYS A 19 9.40 -17.82 3.47
N ASP A 20 8.83 -18.85 2.88
CA ASP A 20 8.35 -18.81 1.51
C ASP A 20 7.04 -18.02 1.48
N VAL A 21 6.98 -17.00 0.62
CA VAL A 21 5.83 -16.10 0.47
C VAL A 21 5.44 -15.97 -0.99
N ASN A 22 4.20 -15.56 -1.23
CA ASN A 22 3.73 -15.19 -2.54
C ASN A 22 3.33 -13.72 -2.51
N TYR A 23 3.89 -12.92 -3.42
CA TYR A 23 3.44 -11.56 -3.66
C TYR A 23 2.35 -11.54 -4.71
N TYR A 24 1.36 -10.72 -4.48
CA TYR A 24 0.24 -10.48 -5.39
C TYR A 24 0.20 -9.02 -5.77
N ASN A 25 -0.09 -8.76 -7.06
CA ASN A 25 -0.30 -7.41 -7.52
C ASN A 25 -1.66 -6.91 -7.00
N VAL A 26 -1.64 -5.82 -6.23
CA VAL A 26 -2.85 -5.22 -5.64
C VAL A 26 -3.82 -4.62 -6.67
N LEU A 27 -3.38 -4.47 -7.94
CA LEU A 27 -4.23 -4.00 -9.04
C LEU A 27 -5.15 -5.08 -9.62
N SER A 28 -5.06 -6.31 -9.13
CA SER A 28 -5.84 -7.44 -9.62
C SER A 28 -6.66 -8.08 -8.50
N ALA A 29 -7.73 -8.79 -8.89
CA ALA A 29 -8.51 -9.56 -7.94
C ALA A 29 -7.60 -10.53 -7.15
N PRO A 30 -7.87 -10.77 -5.88
CA PRO A 30 -9.07 -10.38 -5.11
C PRO A 30 -8.94 -9.04 -4.35
N PHE A 31 -7.98 -8.19 -4.71
CA PHE A 31 -7.76 -6.90 -4.03
C PHE A 31 -8.72 -5.83 -4.54
N SER A 32 -9.15 -4.95 -3.63
CA SER A 32 -9.85 -3.70 -3.95
C SER A 32 -8.93 -2.54 -3.61
N LEU A 33 -8.58 -1.77 -4.63
CA LEU A 33 -7.81 -0.54 -4.50
C LEU A 33 -8.77 0.64 -4.52
N GLU A 34 -8.74 1.47 -3.49
CA GLU A 34 -9.67 2.57 -3.27
C GLU A 34 -8.94 3.89 -3.02
N GLY A 35 -9.61 5.02 -3.25
CA GLY A 35 -9.10 6.36 -2.93
C GLY A 35 -8.35 7.06 -4.07
N PHE A 36 -8.30 6.48 -5.27
CA PHE A 36 -7.59 7.02 -6.44
C PHE A 36 -8.49 7.22 -7.66
N PRO A 37 -9.53 8.08 -7.57
CA PRO A 37 -10.53 8.21 -8.62
C PRO A 37 -10.04 8.94 -9.88
N TRP A 38 -8.88 9.59 -9.83
CA TRP A 38 -8.40 10.50 -10.87
C TRP A 38 -7.18 9.99 -11.66
N GLY A 39 -6.52 8.96 -11.17
CA GLY A 39 -5.35 8.38 -11.82
C GLY A 39 -5.65 7.04 -12.49
N ASP A 40 -4.64 6.51 -13.15
CA ASP A 40 -4.61 5.14 -13.64
C ASP A 40 -3.55 4.35 -12.86
N PRO A 41 -3.93 3.63 -11.80
CA PRO A 41 -2.98 2.88 -10.98
C PRO A 41 -2.16 1.85 -11.76
N ALA A 42 -2.67 1.36 -12.90
CA ALA A 42 -1.91 0.44 -13.76
C ALA A 42 -0.70 1.13 -14.43
N LYS A 43 -0.72 2.46 -14.51
CA LYS A 43 0.41 3.29 -14.96
C LYS A 43 1.23 3.89 -13.82
N GLY A 44 0.92 3.53 -12.56
CA GLY A 44 1.56 4.11 -11.38
C GLY A 44 0.98 5.47 -10.95
N GLU A 45 -0.18 5.83 -11.48
CA GLU A 45 -0.86 7.11 -11.19
C GLU A 45 -1.87 6.93 -10.05
N PHE A 46 -1.39 7.00 -8.82
CA PHE A 46 -2.22 6.90 -7.62
C PHE A 46 -2.72 8.29 -7.21
N PHE A 47 -3.56 8.90 -8.06
CA PHE A 47 -4.01 10.27 -7.89
C PHE A 47 -5.33 10.36 -7.13
N ARG A 48 -5.31 11.06 -6.00
CA ARG A 48 -6.50 11.38 -5.21
C ARG A 48 -7.23 12.64 -5.67
N LEU A 49 -6.57 13.48 -6.47
CA LEU A 49 -7.10 14.74 -7.01
C LEU A 49 -6.85 14.78 -8.52
N PRO A 50 -7.65 15.56 -9.29
CA PRO A 50 -7.38 15.80 -10.69
C PRO A 50 -5.97 16.38 -10.91
N ALA A 51 -5.25 15.88 -11.91
CA ALA A 51 -3.91 16.38 -12.23
C ALA A 51 -3.92 17.83 -12.76
N ASP A 52 -5.05 18.27 -13.32
CA ASP A 52 -5.29 19.61 -13.85
C ASP A 52 -5.98 20.55 -12.85
N MET A 53 -6.06 20.15 -11.57
CA MET A 53 -6.70 20.95 -10.55
C MET A 53 -5.98 22.28 -10.39
N LYS A 54 -6.72 23.38 -10.61
CA LYS A 54 -6.23 24.74 -10.40
C LYS A 54 -6.43 25.15 -8.95
N ALA A 55 -5.40 25.75 -8.36
CA ALA A 55 -5.52 26.40 -7.08
C ALA A 55 -6.37 27.68 -7.21
N PRO A 56 -7.19 28.03 -6.19
CA PRO A 56 -7.68 29.39 -6.04
C PRO A 56 -6.52 30.39 -6.04
N GLU A 57 -6.77 31.63 -6.51
CA GLU A 57 -5.72 32.66 -6.68
C GLU A 57 -4.94 33.01 -5.39
N ASP A 58 -5.55 32.72 -4.23
CA ASP A 58 -4.99 32.96 -2.90
C ASP A 58 -4.23 31.77 -2.32
N VAL A 59 -4.15 30.65 -3.03
CA VAL A 59 -3.47 29.43 -2.59
C VAL A 59 -2.19 29.20 -3.40
N ASN A 60 -1.16 28.75 -2.72
CA ASN A 60 0.11 28.40 -3.35
C ASN A 60 -0.08 27.30 -4.42
N GLU A 61 -0.05 27.68 -5.69
CA GLU A 61 -0.22 26.79 -6.83
C GLU A 61 0.77 25.61 -6.80
N GLY A 62 2.01 25.83 -6.36
CA GLY A 62 3.02 24.78 -6.25
C GLY A 62 2.67 23.72 -5.22
N ALA A 63 2.05 24.10 -4.11
CA ALA A 63 1.62 23.15 -3.08
C ALA A 63 0.43 22.30 -3.55
N LEU A 64 -0.56 22.93 -4.20
CA LEU A 64 -1.73 22.22 -4.73
C LEU A 64 -1.39 21.42 -5.98
N GLY A 65 -0.58 21.96 -6.89
CA GLY A 65 -0.16 21.27 -8.11
C GLY A 65 0.53 19.94 -7.86
N ASN A 66 1.23 19.80 -6.72
CA ASN A 66 1.85 18.54 -6.33
C ASN A 66 0.97 17.65 -5.44
N SER A 67 -0.13 18.18 -4.90
CA SER A 67 -0.95 17.42 -3.92
C SER A 67 -1.71 16.24 -4.51
N HIS A 68 -1.91 16.20 -5.82
CA HIS A 68 -2.56 15.08 -6.49
C HIS A 68 -1.71 13.79 -6.44
N HIS A 69 -0.38 13.90 -6.32
CA HIS A 69 0.54 12.77 -6.20
C HIS A 69 0.57 12.13 -4.80
N PHE A 70 0.06 12.80 -3.78
CA PHE A 70 0.05 12.23 -2.43
C PHE A 70 -1.07 11.20 -2.29
N THR A 71 -0.71 10.04 -1.77
CA THR A 71 -1.60 8.88 -1.71
C THR A 71 -2.48 8.82 -0.46
N SER A 72 -2.37 9.79 0.44
CA SER A 72 -3.15 9.84 1.69
C SER A 72 -4.65 9.69 1.46
N GLY A 73 -5.26 8.71 2.12
CA GLY A 73 -6.67 8.34 1.94
C GLY A 73 -6.89 7.23 0.93
N GLY A 74 -5.84 6.80 0.23
CA GLY A 74 -5.88 5.58 -0.54
C GLY A 74 -5.73 4.34 0.33
N CYS A 75 -6.34 3.23 -0.07
CA CYS A 75 -6.17 1.97 0.61
C CYS A 75 -6.33 0.76 -0.31
N VAL A 76 -5.75 -0.36 0.13
CA VAL A 76 -5.98 -1.69 -0.43
C VAL A 76 -6.75 -2.52 0.58
N ARG A 77 -7.86 -3.15 0.11
CA ARG A 77 -8.64 -4.08 0.91
C ARG A 77 -8.59 -5.47 0.32
N PHE A 78 -8.52 -6.46 1.20
CA PHE A 78 -8.53 -7.87 0.83
C PHE A 78 -8.96 -8.74 2.03
N CYS A 79 -9.25 -10.01 1.76
CA CYS A 79 -9.56 -10.99 2.78
C CYS A 79 -8.57 -12.16 2.67
N THR A 80 -8.00 -12.59 3.79
CA THR A 80 -7.08 -13.73 3.83
C THR A 80 -7.08 -14.40 5.20
N ASP A 81 -6.75 -15.70 5.21
CA ASP A 81 -6.47 -16.47 6.43
C ASP A 81 -4.98 -16.47 6.81
N SER A 82 -4.14 -15.74 6.06
CA SER A 82 -2.71 -15.71 6.31
C SER A 82 -2.40 -15.11 7.69
N ASN A 83 -1.52 -15.76 8.42
CA ASN A 83 -0.93 -15.25 9.66
C ASN A 83 0.42 -14.54 9.43
N PHE A 84 0.77 -14.32 8.16
CA PHE A 84 1.95 -13.60 7.75
C PHE A 84 1.61 -12.69 6.57
N ILE A 85 1.91 -11.40 6.70
CA ILE A 85 1.71 -10.40 5.65
C ILE A 85 2.99 -9.59 5.50
N SER A 86 3.47 -9.47 4.27
CA SER A 86 4.55 -8.60 3.87
C SER A 86 4.08 -7.65 2.76
N ILE A 87 4.58 -6.43 2.78
CA ILE A 87 4.33 -5.42 1.76
C ILE A 87 5.61 -5.21 0.97
N ARG A 88 5.47 -5.12 -0.36
CA ARG A 88 6.49 -4.63 -1.27
C ARG A 88 5.92 -3.45 -2.05
N ALA A 89 6.63 -2.32 -2.04
CA ALA A 89 6.21 -1.10 -2.71
C ALA A 89 7.40 -0.31 -3.25
N THR A 90 7.20 0.32 -4.41
CA THR A 90 8.10 1.34 -4.94
C THR A 90 7.51 2.71 -4.62
N LEU A 91 8.24 3.52 -3.89
CA LEU A 91 7.87 4.86 -3.48
C LEU A 91 8.39 5.87 -4.51
N ALA A 92 7.61 6.88 -4.84
CA ALA A 92 8.07 7.96 -5.71
C ALA A 92 9.26 8.69 -5.07
N HIS A 93 9.23 8.87 -3.76
CA HIS A 93 10.32 9.41 -2.95
C HIS A 93 10.13 9.05 -1.48
N SER A 94 11.21 9.12 -0.72
CA SER A 94 11.19 8.99 0.74
C SER A 94 12.00 10.15 1.32
N GLN A 95 11.32 11.19 1.78
CA GLN A 95 11.94 12.38 2.37
C GLN A 95 11.98 12.26 3.89
N ASP A 96 13.09 12.72 4.47
CA ASP A 96 13.15 12.97 5.90
C ASP A 96 12.63 14.38 6.18
N MET A 97 11.58 14.45 6.98
CA MET A 97 10.98 15.71 7.42
C MET A 97 11.19 15.86 8.92
N ASN A 98 11.66 17.03 9.37
CA ASN A 98 11.91 17.29 10.78
C ASN A 98 10.64 17.43 11.62
N HIS A 99 9.48 17.59 10.97
CA HIS A 99 8.18 17.81 11.60
C HIS A 99 7.19 16.65 11.39
N MET A 100 7.56 15.64 10.60
CA MET A 100 6.71 14.49 10.30
C MET A 100 7.53 13.19 10.32
N PRO A 101 7.09 12.16 11.06
CA PRO A 101 7.75 10.86 11.02
C PRO A 101 7.60 10.21 9.65
N ARG A 102 8.56 9.37 9.27
CA ARG A 102 8.53 8.65 7.98
C ARG A 102 7.29 7.78 7.79
N ALA A 103 6.73 7.24 8.87
CA ALA A 103 5.45 6.54 8.82
C ALA A 103 4.32 7.42 8.25
N GLY A 104 4.30 8.71 8.61
CA GLY A 104 3.29 9.66 8.12
C GLY A 104 3.58 10.25 6.75
N SER A 105 4.85 10.28 6.31
CA SER A 105 5.23 10.87 5.02
C SER A 105 5.29 9.87 3.86
N ALA A 106 5.51 8.59 4.14
CA ALA A 106 5.68 7.55 3.12
C ALA A 106 5.45 6.13 3.68
N GLY A 107 4.68 6.00 4.75
CA GLY A 107 4.40 4.72 5.38
C GLY A 107 3.07 4.12 4.94
N PHE A 108 2.87 2.88 5.40
CA PHE A 108 1.63 2.14 5.21
C PHE A 108 1.14 1.66 6.56
N ASP A 109 -0.11 1.94 6.89
CA ASP A 109 -0.74 1.46 8.12
C ASP A 109 -1.65 0.28 7.83
N ILE A 110 -1.49 -0.78 8.62
CA ILE A 110 -2.17 -2.05 8.42
C ILE A 110 -3.22 -2.25 9.51
N TYR A 111 -4.43 -2.53 9.06
CA TYR A 111 -5.58 -2.78 9.90
C TYR A 111 -6.18 -4.15 9.60
N VAL A 112 -6.77 -4.77 10.63
CA VAL A 112 -7.54 -6.01 10.52
C VAL A 112 -8.91 -5.85 11.17
N GLY A 113 -9.92 -6.46 10.57
CA GLY A 113 -11.30 -6.44 11.02
C GLY A 113 -12.26 -5.85 9.99
N PRO A 114 -13.57 -6.00 10.21
CA PRO A 114 -14.57 -5.53 9.27
C PRO A 114 -14.55 -4.01 9.14
N PHE A 115 -15.01 -3.52 7.98
CA PHE A 115 -15.10 -2.09 7.71
C PHE A 115 -15.88 -1.36 8.82
N GLY A 116 -15.31 -0.25 9.28
CA GLY A 116 -15.88 0.54 10.38
C GLY A 116 -15.60 -0.01 11.79
N ASN A 117 -15.00 -1.20 11.91
CA ASN A 117 -14.60 -1.80 13.18
C ASN A 117 -13.27 -2.56 13.04
N CYS A 118 -12.33 -1.96 12.36
CA CYS A 118 -10.97 -2.49 12.23
C CYS A 118 -10.04 -1.89 13.28
N HIS A 119 -8.97 -2.59 13.60
CA HIS A 119 -7.94 -2.14 14.52
C HIS A 119 -6.55 -2.25 13.90
N HIS A 120 -5.69 -1.31 14.25
CA HIS A 120 -4.31 -1.23 13.76
C HIS A 120 -3.48 -2.41 14.30
N VAL A 121 -2.68 -3.02 13.42
CA VAL A 121 -1.83 -4.17 13.75
C VAL A 121 -0.36 -3.99 13.39
N GLY A 122 -0.04 -3.02 12.55
CA GLY A 122 1.34 -2.75 12.17
C GLY A 122 1.47 -1.56 11.22
N THR A 123 2.70 -1.06 11.11
CA THR A 123 3.07 0.02 10.19
C THR A 123 4.32 -0.36 9.42
N ALA A 124 4.31 -0.25 8.10
CA ALA A 124 5.51 -0.31 7.28
C ALA A 124 6.00 1.10 7.01
N GLN A 125 7.27 1.38 7.29
CA GLN A 125 7.88 2.67 6.99
C GLN A 125 9.23 2.49 6.31
N PRO A 126 9.60 3.36 5.37
CA PRO A 126 10.91 3.32 4.75
C PRO A 126 12.01 3.76 5.72
N THR A 127 13.23 3.31 5.48
CA THR A 127 14.43 3.94 6.01
C THR A 127 14.73 5.23 5.25
N PRO A 128 15.67 6.10 5.73
CA PRO A 128 16.01 7.31 5.01
C PRO A 128 16.41 7.05 3.56
N ARG A 129 15.75 7.73 2.61
CA ARG A 129 16.00 7.65 1.15
C ARG A 129 15.71 6.30 0.51
N GLU A 130 15.08 5.37 1.22
CA GLU A 130 14.63 4.11 0.67
C GLU A 130 13.41 4.33 -0.22
N VAL A 131 13.48 3.88 -1.47
CA VAL A 131 12.38 3.95 -2.43
C VAL A 131 11.82 2.56 -2.74
N GLU A 132 12.61 1.52 -2.59
CA GLU A 132 12.16 0.13 -2.71
C GLU A 132 11.91 -0.44 -1.31
N LEU A 133 10.65 -0.44 -0.90
CA LEU A 133 10.24 -0.91 0.41
C LEU A 133 9.85 -2.39 0.36
N GLU A 134 10.41 -3.18 1.27
CA GLU A 134 9.92 -4.52 1.59
C GLU A 134 9.89 -4.68 3.11
N ARG A 135 8.71 -4.90 3.68
CA ARG A 135 8.50 -5.01 5.14
C ARG A 135 7.51 -6.09 5.49
N VAL A 136 7.88 -6.89 6.48
CA VAL A 136 6.92 -7.72 7.20
C VAL A 136 6.09 -6.82 8.11
N VAL A 137 4.80 -6.82 7.91
CA VAL A 137 3.86 -5.95 8.65
C VAL A 137 2.99 -6.73 9.63
N PHE A 138 2.88 -8.03 9.42
CA PHE A 138 2.18 -8.91 10.31
C PHE A 138 2.83 -10.30 10.29
N ASP A 139 3.22 -10.78 11.47
CA ASP A 139 3.75 -12.12 11.71
C ASP A 139 3.32 -12.55 13.12
N LYS A 140 2.15 -13.12 13.22
CA LYS A 140 1.55 -13.56 14.48
C LYS A 140 1.15 -15.02 14.40
N GLY A 141 1.30 -15.72 15.52
CA GLY A 141 0.85 -17.10 15.64
C GLY A 141 -0.67 -17.24 15.81
N TRP A 142 -1.45 -16.40 15.13
CA TRP A 142 -2.91 -16.48 15.17
C TRP A 142 -3.41 -17.72 14.45
N THR A 143 -4.54 -18.24 14.89
CA THR A 143 -5.27 -19.27 14.13
C THR A 143 -5.59 -18.76 12.74
N ARG A 144 -5.39 -19.61 11.74
CA ARG A 144 -5.72 -19.28 10.35
C ARG A 144 -7.24 -19.23 10.19
N GLU A 145 -7.74 -18.05 10.02
CA GLU A 145 -9.14 -17.72 9.81
C GLU A 145 -9.24 -16.57 8.81
N MET A 146 -10.22 -16.63 7.93
CA MET A 146 -10.47 -15.53 6.99
C MET A 146 -10.76 -14.25 7.75
N ARG A 147 -9.97 -13.19 7.49
CA ARG A 147 -10.12 -11.85 8.07
C ARG A 147 -10.03 -10.80 7.01
N ASP A 148 -10.79 -9.73 7.21
CA ASP A 148 -10.70 -8.54 6.38
C ASP A 148 -9.46 -7.73 6.78
N TRP A 149 -8.74 -7.27 5.78
CA TRP A 149 -7.53 -6.47 5.92
C TRP A 149 -7.67 -5.17 5.14
N CYS A 150 -7.09 -4.11 5.68
CA CYS A 150 -6.95 -2.83 5.03
C CYS A 150 -5.52 -2.30 5.20
N ILE A 151 -4.90 -1.91 4.11
CA ILE A 151 -3.61 -1.23 4.11
C ILE A 151 -3.85 0.19 3.62
N ASN A 152 -3.66 1.18 4.48
CA ASN A 152 -3.78 2.59 4.15
C ASN A 152 -2.43 3.15 3.71
N PHE A 153 -2.49 4.11 2.78
CA PHE A 153 -1.34 4.81 2.20
C PHE A 153 -1.25 6.25 2.72
#